data_3e14e71e9ab0952fb85630dd7571b492
#
_entry.id   3e14e71e9ab0952fb85630dd7571b492
#
_cell.length_a   1.000
_cell.length_b   1.000
_cell.length_c   1.000
_cell.angle_alpha   90.00
_cell.angle_beta   90.00
_cell.angle_gamma   90.00
#
_symmetry.space_group_name_H-M   'P 1'
#
loop_
_entity.id
_entity.type
_entity.pdbx_description
1 polymer ?
#
loop_
_entity_poly.entity_id
_entity_poly.type
_entity_poly.pdbx_seq_one_letter_code
_entity_poly.pdbx_strand_id
1 'polypeptide(L)'
;REFYYSQKSSHEIKLLSALRYIDENLYGELSLETVAAHVCLSANYFSRFFKKRQGVNFKVWVNQRKMQRAGELLGDPSYSVDSVARKLQFAQTSYFCRVFRAAHRTSPQSFRDRRLAAASR
;
A
#
# COMPACT_ATOMS: atom_id res chain seq x y z
N ARG A 1 22.02 6.94 -28.35
CA ARG A 1 20.61 7.27 -28.08
C ARG A 1 19.88 6.10 -27.44
N GLU A 2 20.01 4.92 -28.01
CA GLU A 2 19.41 3.72 -27.46
C GLU A 2 19.95 3.41 -26.07
N PHE A 3 21.25 3.59 -25.87
CA PHE A 3 21.87 3.39 -24.56
C PHE A 3 21.29 4.33 -23.51
N TYR A 4 21.06 5.58 -23.87
CA TYR A 4 20.47 6.56 -22.95
C TYR A 4 19.05 6.14 -22.55
N TYR A 5 18.23 5.73 -23.51
CA TYR A 5 16.88 5.30 -23.23
C TYR A 5 16.86 4.02 -22.39
N SER A 6 17.79 3.11 -22.62
CA SER A 6 17.88 1.87 -21.85
C SER A 6 18.17 2.15 -20.38
N GLN A 7 19.08 3.07 -20.07
CA GLN A 7 19.39 3.42 -18.69
C GLN A 7 18.20 4.07 -18.00
N LYS A 8 17.53 4.99 -18.69
CA LYS A 8 16.35 5.66 -18.16
C LYS A 8 15.22 4.65 -17.95
N SER A 9 15.05 3.74 -18.92
CA SER A 9 14.06 2.67 -18.83
C SER A 9 14.34 1.72 -17.66
N SER A 10 15.62 1.48 -17.35
CA SER A 10 16.00 0.61 -16.24
C SER A 10 15.49 1.15 -14.90
N HIS A 11 15.64 2.45 -14.66
CA HIS A 11 15.13 3.07 -13.44
C HIS A 11 13.60 3.07 -13.41
N GLU A 12 12.98 3.36 -14.55
CA GLU A 12 11.52 3.29 -14.65
C GLU A 12 11.00 1.89 -14.39
N ILE A 13 11.66 0.88 -14.97
CA ILE A 13 11.28 -0.52 -14.77
C ILE A 13 11.42 -0.92 -13.31
N LYS A 14 12.50 -0.50 -12.64
CA LYS A 14 12.70 -0.81 -11.23
C LYS A 14 11.62 -0.16 -10.36
N LEU A 15 11.24 1.07 -10.66
CA LEU A 15 10.17 1.73 -9.94
C LEU A 15 8.85 1.00 -10.13
N LEU A 16 8.49 0.69 -11.37
CA LEU A 16 7.25 -0.04 -11.65
C LEU A 16 7.25 -1.41 -11.00
N SER A 17 8.38 -2.10 -11.02
CA SER A 17 8.53 -3.40 -10.38
C SER A 17 8.33 -3.29 -8.85
N ALA A 18 8.87 -2.25 -8.24
CA ALA A 18 8.69 -2.01 -6.80
C ALA A 18 7.23 -1.74 -6.47
N LEU A 19 6.57 -0.89 -7.25
CA LEU A 19 5.17 -0.55 -7.02
C LEU A 19 4.27 -1.78 -7.18
N ARG A 20 4.54 -2.60 -8.18
CA ARG A 20 3.81 -3.86 -8.38
C ARG A 20 4.04 -4.82 -7.23
N TYR A 21 5.29 -4.97 -6.80
CA TYR A 21 5.61 -5.85 -5.68
C TYR A 21 4.87 -5.43 -4.42
N ILE A 22 4.81 -4.13 -4.15
CA ILE A 22 4.06 -3.61 -2.99
C ILE A 22 2.60 -4.04 -3.08
N ASP A 23 1.95 -3.79 -4.22
CA ASP A 23 0.52 -4.08 -4.38
C ASP A 23 0.22 -5.58 -4.33
N GLU A 24 1.14 -6.41 -4.81
CA GLU A 24 0.97 -7.86 -4.79
C GLU A 24 1.23 -8.47 -3.42
N ASN A 25 1.86 -7.72 -2.50
CA ASN A 25 2.26 -8.24 -1.20
C ASN A 25 1.68 -7.45 -0.02
N LEU A 26 0.55 -6.78 -0.22
CA LEU A 26 -0.09 -6.02 0.85
C LEU A 26 -0.54 -6.90 2.01
N TYR A 27 -0.76 -8.20 1.76
CA TYR A 27 -1.15 -9.16 2.79
C TYR A 27 0.04 -9.87 3.42
N GLY A 28 1.24 -9.57 2.95
CA GLY A 28 2.47 -10.15 3.48
C GLY A 28 3.33 -9.13 4.19
N GLU A 29 4.53 -9.54 4.55
CA GLU A 29 5.50 -8.63 5.15
C GLU A 29 6.10 -7.75 4.06
N LEU A 30 5.95 -6.44 4.24
CA LEU A 30 6.55 -5.46 3.36
C LEU A 30 7.49 -4.58 4.17
N SER A 31 8.78 -4.72 3.91
CA SER A 31 9.79 -3.85 4.50
C SER A 31 10.52 -3.11 3.40
N LEU A 32 11.12 -1.99 3.77
CA LEU A 32 11.95 -1.22 2.84
C LEU A 32 13.06 -2.11 2.27
N GLU A 33 13.68 -2.90 3.12
CA GLU A 33 14.81 -3.78 2.75
C GLU A 33 14.35 -4.86 1.77
N THR A 34 13.20 -5.46 2.00
CA THR A 34 12.67 -6.52 1.13
C THR A 34 12.37 -6.00 -0.26
N VAL A 35 11.72 -4.84 -0.35
CA VAL A 35 11.37 -4.27 -1.64
C VAL A 35 12.61 -3.78 -2.37
N ALA A 36 13.54 -3.15 -1.65
CA ALA A 36 14.81 -2.70 -2.24
C ALA A 36 15.57 -3.88 -2.83
N ALA A 37 15.65 -4.99 -2.09
CA ALA A 37 16.33 -6.21 -2.56
C ALA A 37 15.65 -6.75 -3.83
N HIS A 38 14.33 -6.72 -3.87
CA HIS A 38 13.57 -7.19 -5.03
C HIS A 38 13.97 -6.46 -6.31
N VAL A 39 14.30 -5.17 -6.21
CA VAL A 39 14.70 -4.37 -7.37
C VAL A 39 16.22 -4.18 -7.45
N CYS A 40 16.98 -4.96 -6.66
CA CYS A 40 18.44 -4.97 -6.69
C CYS A 40 19.07 -3.61 -6.36
N LEU A 41 18.49 -2.92 -5.38
CA LEU A 41 19.00 -1.65 -4.87
C LEU A 41 19.26 -1.76 -3.38
N SER A 42 20.23 -0.99 -2.89
CA SER A 42 20.43 -0.88 -1.44
C SER A 42 19.22 -0.18 -0.82
N ALA A 43 18.96 -0.49 0.46
CA ALA A 43 17.83 0.12 1.16
C ALA A 43 17.95 1.64 1.21
N ASN A 44 19.17 2.16 1.46
CA ASN A 44 19.38 3.61 1.52
C ASN A 44 19.12 4.29 0.19
N TYR A 45 19.64 3.72 -0.90
CA TYR A 45 19.41 4.29 -2.22
C TYR A 45 17.95 4.21 -2.60
N PHE A 46 17.32 3.05 -2.38
CA PHE A 46 15.92 2.85 -2.70
C PHE A 46 15.02 3.83 -1.94
N SER A 47 15.30 4.04 -0.66
CA SER A 47 14.51 4.97 0.16
C SER A 47 14.49 6.38 -0.44
N ARG A 48 15.67 6.89 -0.81
CA ARG A 48 15.77 8.23 -1.40
C ARG A 48 15.18 8.29 -2.79
N PHE A 49 15.45 7.26 -3.58
CA PHE A 49 14.92 7.15 -4.94
C PHE A 49 13.39 7.13 -4.92
N PHE A 50 12.81 6.30 -4.04
CA PHE A 50 11.37 6.16 -3.93
C PHE A 50 10.71 7.48 -3.53
N LYS A 51 11.24 8.13 -2.49
CA LYS A 51 10.67 9.39 -2.03
C LYS A 51 10.75 10.47 -3.11
N LYS A 52 11.87 10.53 -3.82
CA LYS A 52 12.03 11.49 -4.88
C LYS A 52 11.04 11.28 -6.02
N ARG A 53 10.81 10.03 -6.40
CA ARG A 53 9.94 9.71 -7.53
C ARG A 53 8.46 9.74 -7.15
N GLN A 54 8.10 9.29 -5.95
CA GLN A 54 6.70 9.15 -5.54
C GLN A 54 6.19 10.34 -4.72
N GLY A 55 7.07 11.20 -4.25
CA GLY A 55 6.68 12.39 -3.48
C GLY A 55 6.42 12.10 -2.01
N VAL A 56 6.32 10.84 -1.59
CA VAL A 56 6.15 10.43 -0.20
C VAL A 56 7.11 9.29 0.09
N ASN A 57 7.41 9.08 1.38
CA ASN A 57 8.33 8.00 1.72
C ASN A 57 7.62 6.65 1.57
N PHE A 58 8.43 5.58 1.61
CA PHE A 58 7.97 4.22 1.39
C PHE A 58 6.85 3.82 2.35
N LYS A 59 7.02 4.08 3.64
CA LYS A 59 6.03 3.69 4.65
C LYS A 59 4.68 4.37 4.44
N VAL A 60 4.71 5.64 4.11
CA VAL A 60 3.49 6.40 3.82
C VAL A 60 2.80 5.81 2.59
N TRP A 61 3.54 5.52 1.55
CA TRP A 61 3.00 4.92 0.33
C TRP A 61 2.34 3.57 0.62
N VAL A 62 3.06 2.68 1.33
CA VAL A 62 2.52 1.36 1.65
C VAL A 62 1.23 1.48 2.45
N ASN A 63 1.20 2.37 3.46
CA ASN A 63 -0.01 2.57 4.25
C ASN A 63 -1.17 3.11 3.41
N GLN A 64 -0.89 4.02 2.48
CA GLN A 64 -1.93 4.52 1.57
C GLN A 64 -2.50 3.41 0.72
N ARG A 65 -1.65 2.53 0.19
CA ARG A 65 -2.12 1.39 -0.60
C ARG A 65 -2.91 0.41 0.25
N LYS A 66 -2.46 0.15 1.48
CA LYS A 66 -3.20 -0.71 2.41
C LYS A 66 -4.57 -0.14 2.73
N MET A 67 -4.67 1.18 2.92
CA MET A 67 -5.95 1.80 3.22
C MET A 67 -6.90 1.73 2.04
N GLN A 68 -6.40 1.86 0.83
CA GLN A 68 -7.20 1.69 -0.37
C GLN A 68 -7.72 0.24 -0.46
N ARG A 69 -6.85 -0.74 -0.23
CA ARG A 69 -7.26 -2.15 -0.23
C ARG A 69 -8.24 -2.45 0.90
N ALA A 70 -8.05 -1.83 2.08
CA ALA A 70 -8.97 -1.98 3.19
C ALA A 70 -10.38 -1.54 2.80
N GLY A 71 -10.51 -0.42 2.08
CA GLY A 71 -11.80 0.04 1.61
C GLY A 71 -12.48 -0.98 0.70
N GLU A 72 -11.71 -1.61 -0.16
CA GLU A 72 -12.25 -2.66 -1.04
C GLU A 72 -12.71 -3.88 -0.23
N LEU A 73 -11.88 -4.33 0.72
CA LEU A 73 -12.22 -5.51 1.55
C LEU A 73 -13.45 -5.26 2.41
N LEU A 74 -13.63 -4.06 2.91
CA LEU A 74 -14.79 -3.73 3.75
C LEU A 74 -16.11 -3.78 2.97
N GLY A 75 -16.05 -3.77 1.64
CA GLY A 75 -17.23 -3.97 0.81
C GLY A 75 -17.76 -5.39 0.83
N ASP A 76 -16.97 -6.33 1.35
CA ASP A 76 -17.37 -7.73 1.49
C ASP A 76 -17.81 -7.98 2.93
N PRO A 77 -19.11 -8.27 3.16
CA PRO A 77 -19.60 -8.45 4.54
C PRO A 77 -19.02 -9.66 5.26
N SER A 78 -18.35 -10.57 4.54
CA SER A 78 -17.70 -11.72 5.17
C SER A 78 -16.46 -11.34 5.97
N TYR A 79 -15.88 -10.16 5.71
CA TYR A 79 -14.73 -9.68 6.48
C TYR A 79 -15.18 -8.80 7.64
N SER A 80 -14.71 -9.10 8.85
CA SER A 80 -14.87 -8.16 9.96
C SER A 80 -13.79 -7.08 9.88
N VAL A 81 -13.99 -5.96 10.58
CA VAL A 81 -12.96 -4.92 10.67
C VAL A 81 -11.65 -5.50 11.19
N ASP A 82 -11.75 -6.36 12.22
CA ASP A 82 -10.57 -7.00 12.80
C ASP A 82 -9.86 -7.90 11.79
N SER A 83 -10.62 -8.67 11.00
CA SER A 83 -10.01 -9.56 10.00
C SER A 83 -9.35 -8.75 8.87
N VAL A 84 -9.92 -7.62 8.48
CA VAL A 84 -9.29 -6.73 7.48
C VAL A 84 -7.96 -6.21 8.02
N ALA A 85 -7.95 -5.75 9.27
CA ALA A 85 -6.73 -5.25 9.90
C ALA A 85 -5.64 -6.32 9.91
N ARG A 86 -5.98 -7.52 10.32
CA ARG A 86 -5.01 -8.63 10.38
C ARG A 86 -4.54 -9.05 9.01
N LYS A 87 -5.43 -9.10 8.03
CA LYS A 87 -5.06 -9.46 6.66
C LYS A 87 -4.03 -8.49 6.09
N LEU A 88 -4.13 -7.22 6.45
CA LEU A 88 -3.20 -6.17 6.01
C LEU A 88 -1.99 -6.02 6.94
N GLN A 89 -1.77 -6.99 7.83
CA GLN A 89 -0.59 -7.08 8.70
C GLN A 89 -0.53 -5.98 9.77
N PHE A 90 -1.68 -5.50 10.21
CA PHE A 90 -1.73 -4.61 11.38
C PHE A 90 -1.80 -5.46 12.64
N ALA A 91 -0.84 -5.25 13.54
CA ALA A 91 -0.78 -6.03 14.77
C ALA A 91 -1.95 -5.71 15.71
N GLN A 92 -2.45 -4.48 15.67
CA GLN A 92 -3.54 -4.04 16.53
C GLN A 92 -4.62 -3.37 15.70
N THR A 93 -5.86 -3.81 15.91
CA THR A 93 -7.02 -3.26 15.20
C THR A 93 -7.22 -1.78 15.53
N SER A 94 -6.93 -1.36 16.76
CA SER A 94 -7.06 0.05 17.16
C SER A 94 -6.14 0.96 16.34
N TYR A 95 -4.92 0.52 16.07
CA TYR A 95 -4.00 1.28 15.23
C TYR A 95 -4.50 1.32 13.79
N PHE A 96 -4.98 0.18 13.28
CA PHE A 96 -5.58 0.13 11.95
C PHE A 96 -6.73 1.14 11.82
N CYS A 97 -7.63 1.16 12.79
CA CYS A 97 -8.77 2.08 12.77
C CYS A 97 -8.33 3.54 12.74
N ARG A 98 -7.26 3.85 13.47
CA ARG A 98 -6.72 5.22 13.51
C ARG A 98 -6.14 5.61 12.16
N VAL A 99 -5.35 4.72 11.54
CA VAL A 99 -4.77 4.97 10.22
C VAL A 99 -5.88 5.07 9.17
N PHE A 100 -6.88 4.19 9.26
CA PHE A 100 -8.01 4.20 8.32
C PHE A 100 -8.78 5.51 8.40
N ARG A 101 -9.08 5.96 9.62
CA ARG A 101 -9.81 7.22 9.80
C ARG A 101 -9.03 8.41 9.26
N ALA A 102 -7.71 8.42 9.43
CA ALA A 102 -6.88 9.48 8.88
C ALA A 102 -6.93 9.49 7.33
N ALA A 103 -7.00 8.33 6.71
CA ALA A 103 -7.01 8.21 5.25
C ALA A 103 -8.40 8.47 4.65
N HIS A 104 -9.45 7.93 5.25
CA HIS A 104 -10.81 7.97 4.68
C HIS A 104 -11.73 8.95 5.39
N ARG A 105 -11.28 9.58 6.47
CA ARG A 105 -12.01 10.56 7.28
C ARG A 105 -13.29 10.01 7.89
N THR A 106 -13.36 8.70 8.05
CA THR A 106 -14.48 8.01 8.68
C THR A 106 -13.96 6.69 9.24
N SER A 107 -14.69 6.12 10.21
CA SER A 107 -14.30 4.84 10.77
C SER A 107 -14.50 3.71 9.77
N PRO A 108 -13.81 2.57 9.92
CA PRO A 108 -14.02 1.42 9.04
C PRO A 108 -15.48 0.94 9.03
N GLN A 109 -16.15 0.93 10.18
CA GLN A 109 -17.52 0.48 10.26
C GLN A 109 -18.47 1.42 9.52
N SER A 110 -18.32 2.73 9.72
CA SER A 110 -19.13 3.73 9.01
C SER A 110 -18.88 3.67 7.50
N PHE A 111 -17.63 3.47 7.11
CA PHE A 111 -17.27 3.32 5.70
C PHE A 111 -18.00 2.11 5.09
N ARG A 112 -17.98 0.97 5.79
CA ARG A 112 -18.68 -0.23 5.36
C ARG A 112 -20.19 0.01 5.21
N ASP A 113 -20.78 0.63 6.23
CA ASP A 113 -22.21 0.86 6.25
C ASP A 113 -22.66 1.69 5.04
N ARG A 114 -21.90 2.74 4.72
CA ARG A 114 -22.18 3.58 3.57
C ARG A 114 -22.00 2.81 2.26
N ARG A 115 -20.96 2.00 2.17
CA ARG A 115 -20.66 1.24 0.96
C ARG A 115 -21.72 0.17 0.70
N LEU A 116 -22.16 -0.54 1.74
CA LEU A 116 -23.20 -1.55 1.61
C LEU A 116 -24.57 -0.90 1.32
N ALA A 117 -24.87 0.25 1.91
CA ALA A 117 -26.09 0.99 1.60
C ALA A 117 -26.13 1.44 0.14
N ALA A 118 -24.98 1.92 -0.38
CA ALA A 118 -24.90 2.33 -1.79
C ALA A 118 -25.07 1.12 -2.72
N ALA A 119 -24.53 -0.04 -2.35
CA ALA A 119 -24.64 -1.25 -3.17
C ALA A 119 -26.08 -1.81 -3.18
N SER A 120 -26.88 -1.50 -2.15
CA SER A 120 -28.27 -1.97 -2.05
C SER A 120 -29.24 -1.18 -2.91
N ARG A 121 -28.80 -0.06 -3.45
CA ARG A 121 -29.66 0.77 -4.32
C ARG A 121 -29.61 0.27 -5.77
#